data_c341b10671d094b440da46714e47900e
#
_entry.id   c341b10671d094b440da46714e47900e
#
_cell.length_a   1.000
_cell.length_b   1.000
_cell.length_c   1.000
_cell.angle_alpha   90.00
_cell.angle_beta   90.00
_cell.angle_gamma   90.00
#
_symmetry.space_group_name_H-M   'P 1'
#
loop_
_entity.id
_entity.type
_entity.pdbx_description
1 polymer ?
#
loop_
_entity_poly.entity_id
_entity_poly.type
_entity_poly.pdbx_seq_one_letter_code
_entity_poly.pdbx_strand_id
1 'polypeptide(L)'
;MTIKTKAASRILDVVHETARDLHDAGFIDMRRMQKYDALCLEPVPEYSSENIRDLRKRYKLSQTVLASVLNTSPSTVRQWEIGAKHPSGPSLKLLNLLDRKGLEALI
;
A
#
# COMPACT_ATOMS: atom_id res chain seq x y z
N MET A 1 15.24 -10.33 5.42
CA MET A 1 14.31 -9.68 4.49
C MET A 1 14.93 -8.57 3.64
N THR A 2 15.75 -7.76 4.23
CA THR A 2 16.24 -6.53 3.63
C THR A 2 17.12 -6.72 2.40
N ILE A 3 18.11 -7.63 2.42
CA ILE A 3 19.06 -7.82 1.30
C ILE A 3 18.33 -8.36 0.06
N LYS A 4 17.50 -9.38 0.24
CA LYS A 4 16.76 -10.01 -0.85
C LYS A 4 15.73 -9.04 -1.46
N THR A 5 15.06 -8.25 -0.62
CA THR A 5 14.10 -7.24 -1.06
C THR A 5 14.78 -6.12 -1.83
N LYS A 6 15.95 -5.66 -1.37
CA LYS A 6 16.72 -4.63 -2.08
C LYS A 6 17.22 -5.12 -3.44
N ALA A 7 17.69 -6.36 -3.55
CA ALA A 7 18.13 -6.94 -4.82
C ALA A 7 16.95 -7.04 -5.80
N ALA A 8 15.80 -7.52 -5.35
CA ALA A 8 14.58 -7.58 -6.16
C ALA A 8 14.15 -6.19 -6.63
N SER A 9 14.18 -5.19 -5.73
CA SER A 9 13.86 -3.80 -6.05
C SER A 9 14.76 -3.21 -7.13
N ARG A 10 16.07 -3.47 -7.06
CA ARG A 10 17.03 -3.00 -8.07
C ARG A 10 16.78 -3.62 -9.43
N ILE A 11 16.48 -4.91 -9.47
CA ILE A 11 16.15 -5.61 -10.71
C ILE A 11 14.90 -5.01 -11.33
N LEU A 12 13.87 -4.77 -10.53
CA LEU A 12 12.63 -4.15 -11.00
C LEU A 12 12.85 -2.72 -11.49
N ASP A 13 13.71 -1.95 -10.83
CA ASP A 13 14.06 -0.60 -11.27
C ASP A 13 14.72 -0.60 -12.65
N VAL A 14 15.66 -1.52 -12.88
CA VAL A 14 16.31 -1.67 -14.19
C VAL A 14 15.32 -2.08 -15.26
N VAL A 15 14.42 -3.02 -14.96
CA VAL A 15 13.36 -3.44 -15.89
C VAL A 15 12.46 -2.28 -16.23
N HIS A 16 12.06 -1.48 -15.23
CA HIS A 16 11.21 -0.31 -15.43
C HIS A 16 11.87 0.76 -16.31
N GLU A 17 13.13 1.08 -16.05
CA GLU A 17 13.88 2.04 -16.85
C GLU A 17 14.00 1.58 -18.30
N THR A 18 14.34 0.30 -18.52
CA THR A 18 14.45 -0.27 -19.87
C THR A 18 13.09 -0.21 -20.58
N ALA A 19 11.99 -0.55 -19.89
CA ALA A 19 10.66 -0.49 -20.46
C ALA A 19 10.26 0.94 -20.82
N ARG A 20 10.58 1.90 -19.98
CA ARG A 20 10.31 3.32 -20.23
C ARG A 20 11.08 3.82 -21.47
N ASP A 21 12.35 3.45 -21.58
CA ASP A 21 13.17 3.82 -22.73
C ASP A 21 12.59 3.22 -24.02
N LEU A 22 12.14 1.98 -23.99
CA LEU A 22 11.50 1.33 -25.13
C LEU A 22 10.16 2.00 -25.48
N HIS A 23 9.39 2.40 -24.49
CA HIS A 23 8.13 3.13 -24.70
C HIS A 23 8.40 4.49 -25.37
N ASP A 24 9.37 5.24 -24.86
CA ASP A 24 9.74 6.56 -25.39
C ASP A 24 10.27 6.45 -26.81
N ALA A 25 10.93 5.33 -27.13
CA ALA A 25 11.40 5.03 -28.48
C ALA A 25 10.31 4.44 -29.41
N GLY A 26 9.10 4.20 -28.89
CA GLY A 26 7.97 3.69 -29.65
C GLY A 26 7.92 2.16 -29.82
N PHE A 27 8.75 1.41 -29.08
CA PHE A 27 8.80 -0.05 -29.19
C PHE A 27 7.74 -0.77 -28.34
N ILE A 28 7.21 -0.11 -27.30
CA ILE A 28 6.12 -0.66 -26.47
C ILE A 28 5.02 0.37 -26.34
N ASP A 29 3.77 -0.11 -26.25
CA ASP A 29 2.61 0.75 -26.11
C ASP A 29 2.34 1.13 -24.64
N MET A 30 1.38 2.02 -24.44
CA MET A 30 1.00 2.50 -23.11
C MET A 30 0.54 1.36 -22.20
N ARG A 31 -0.18 0.37 -22.73
CA ARG A 31 -0.67 -0.76 -21.94
C ARG A 31 0.49 -1.59 -21.38
N ARG A 32 1.49 -1.87 -22.19
CA ARG A 32 2.68 -2.58 -21.72
C ARG A 32 3.48 -1.76 -20.72
N MET A 33 3.60 -0.46 -20.95
CA MET A 33 4.27 0.43 -20.01
C MET A 33 3.56 0.42 -18.64
N GLN A 34 2.24 0.44 -18.61
CA GLN A 34 1.47 0.36 -17.37
C GLN A 34 1.73 -0.95 -16.62
N LYS A 35 1.92 -2.06 -17.32
CA LYS A 35 2.29 -3.33 -16.67
C LYS A 35 3.66 -3.26 -16.01
N TYR A 36 4.64 -2.63 -16.65
CA TYR A 36 5.96 -2.44 -16.04
C TYR A 36 5.91 -1.48 -14.86
N ASP A 37 5.10 -0.42 -14.95
CA ASP A 37 4.89 0.49 -13.82
C ASP A 37 4.30 -0.26 -12.62
N ALA A 38 3.33 -1.13 -12.85
CA ALA A 38 2.73 -1.94 -11.78
C ALA A 38 3.73 -2.89 -11.12
N LEU A 39 4.62 -3.48 -11.90
CA LEU A 39 5.67 -4.38 -11.37
C LEU A 39 6.68 -3.65 -10.49
N CYS A 40 6.87 -2.35 -10.70
CA CYS A 40 7.84 -1.55 -9.97
C CYS A 40 7.25 -0.84 -8.74
N LEU A 41 5.96 -1.03 -8.45
CA LEU A 41 5.35 -0.53 -7.23
C LEU A 41 5.90 -1.29 -6.01
N GLU A 42 6.19 -0.56 -4.95
CA GLU A 42 6.63 -1.17 -3.71
C GLU A 42 5.52 -2.03 -3.11
N PRO A 43 5.87 -3.21 -2.54
CA PRO A 43 4.89 -4.02 -1.84
C PRO A 43 4.33 -3.27 -0.64
N VAL A 44 3.03 -3.45 -0.36
CA VAL A 44 2.40 -2.86 0.82
C VAL A 44 2.83 -3.65 2.05
N PRO A 45 3.36 -2.99 3.10
CA PRO A 45 3.77 -3.68 4.31
C PRO A 45 2.56 -4.22 5.08
N GLU A 46 2.79 -5.24 5.89
CA GLU A 46 1.79 -5.73 6.81
C GLU A 46 1.69 -4.81 8.03
N TYR A 47 0.49 -4.71 8.58
CA TYR A 47 0.24 -3.91 9.78
C TYR A 47 -0.17 -4.83 10.93
N SER A 48 0.54 -4.74 12.06
CA SER A 48 0.18 -5.42 13.28
C SER A 48 -0.99 -4.71 13.96
N SER A 49 -1.62 -5.40 14.92
CA SER A 49 -2.69 -4.81 15.75
C SER A 49 -2.24 -3.51 16.39
N GLU A 50 -1.02 -3.50 16.93
CA GLU A 50 -0.42 -2.33 17.57
C GLU A 50 -0.19 -1.20 16.58
N ASN A 51 0.33 -1.50 15.40
CA ASN A 51 0.56 -0.51 14.35
C ASN A 51 -0.75 0.17 13.92
N ILE A 52 -1.82 -0.60 13.82
CA ILE A 52 -3.13 -0.06 13.44
C ILE A 52 -3.66 0.86 14.53
N ARG A 53 -3.55 0.46 15.80
CA ARG A 53 -3.94 1.32 16.92
C ARG A 53 -3.14 2.62 16.96
N ASP A 54 -1.83 2.53 16.78
CA ASP A 54 -0.94 3.69 16.80
C ASP A 54 -1.26 4.64 15.65
N LEU A 55 -1.49 4.10 14.47
CA LEU A 55 -1.89 4.89 13.30
C LEU A 55 -3.21 5.62 13.55
N ARG A 56 -4.20 4.94 14.08
CA ARG A 56 -5.50 5.52 14.42
C ARG A 56 -5.35 6.65 15.46
N LYS A 57 -4.58 6.42 16.50
CA LYS A 57 -4.34 7.41 17.56
C LYS A 57 -3.56 8.62 17.04
N ARG A 58 -2.64 8.40 16.12
CA ARG A 58 -1.85 9.50 15.53
C ARG A 58 -2.75 10.53 14.84
N TYR A 59 -3.81 10.08 14.20
CA TYR A 59 -4.79 10.95 13.55
C TYR A 59 -6.01 11.27 14.43
N LYS A 60 -6.00 10.84 15.70
CA LYS A 60 -7.07 11.09 16.68
C LYS A 60 -8.42 10.60 16.19
N LEU A 61 -8.45 9.46 15.53
CA LEU A 61 -9.67 8.86 15.00
C LEU A 61 -10.24 7.84 15.97
N SER A 62 -11.57 7.79 16.07
CA SER A 62 -12.25 6.66 16.72
C SER A 62 -12.22 5.43 15.80
N GLN A 63 -12.51 4.26 16.35
CA GLN A 63 -12.63 3.04 15.54
C GLN A 63 -13.71 3.17 14.47
N THR A 64 -14.82 3.80 14.81
CA THR A 64 -15.93 4.05 13.89
C THR A 64 -15.52 4.98 12.75
N VAL A 65 -14.81 6.05 13.06
CA VAL A 65 -14.35 7.00 12.03
C VAL A 65 -13.30 6.35 11.14
N LEU A 66 -12.35 5.61 11.72
CA LEU A 66 -11.37 4.88 10.90
C LEU A 66 -12.05 3.88 9.97
N ALA A 67 -13.05 3.16 10.46
CA ALA A 67 -13.82 2.24 9.64
C ALA A 67 -14.49 2.95 8.46
N SER A 68 -15.06 4.12 8.70
CA SER A 68 -15.67 4.93 7.63
C SER A 68 -14.65 5.41 6.61
N VAL A 69 -13.49 5.84 7.06
CA VAL A 69 -12.40 6.29 6.18
C VAL A 69 -11.91 5.14 5.28
N LEU A 70 -11.85 3.94 5.82
CA LEU A 70 -11.40 2.74 5.09
C LEU A 70 -12.55 2.00 4.38
N ASN A 71 -13.77 2.53 4.48
CA ASN A 71 -14.96 1.90 3.90
C ASN A 71 -15.18 0.46 4.39
N THR A 72 -15.06 0.26 5.68
CA THR A 72 -15.28 -1.02 6.35
C THR A 72 -16.14 -0.84 7.59
N SER A 73 -16.40 -1.92 8.34
CA SER A 73 -17.22 -1.83 9.55
C SER A 73 -16.37 -1.58 10.80
N PRO A 74 -16.93 -0.92 11.83
CA PRO A 74 -16.25 -0.76 13.12
C PRO A 74 -15.86 -2.10 13.76
N SER A 75 -16.69 -3.12 13.57
CA SER A 75 -16.41 -4.47 14.04
C SER A 75 -15.11 -5.03 13.42
N THR A 76 -14.91 -4.80 12.14
CA THR A 76 -13.70 -5.21 11.43
C THR A 76 -12.47 -4.53 12.00
N VAL A 77 -12.54 -3.22 12.24
CA VAL A 77 -11.43 -2.46 12.84
C VAL A 77 -11.10 -3.00 14.23
N ARG A 78 -12.12 -3.27 15.05
CA ARG A 78 -11.91 -3.86 16.38
C ARG A 78 -11.19 -5.19 16.30
N GLN A 79 -11.58 -6.05 15.36
CA GLN A 79 -10.95 -7.36 15.17
C GLN A 79 -9.49 -7.24 14.75
N TRP A 80 -9.15 -6.25 13.94
CA TRP A 80 -7.76 -5.97 13.60
C TRP A 80 -6.96 -5.52 14.82
N GLU A 81 -7.54 -4.67 15.66
CA GLU A 81 -6.85 -4.09 16.82
C GLU A 81 -6.67 -5.08 17.97
N ILE A 82 -7.48 -6.13 18.04
CA ILE A 82 -7.28 -7.22 19.02
C ILE A 82 -6.52 -8.41 18.45
N GLY A 83 -6.16 -8.40 17.19
CA GLY A 83 -5.40 -9.46 16.55
C GLY A 83 -6.22 -10.67 16.10
N ALA A 84 -7.56 -10.60 16.19
CA ALA A 84 -8.42 -11.70 15.75
C ALA A 84 -8.43 -11.86 14.23
N LYS A 85 -8.28 -10.77 13.51
CA LYS A 85 -8.17 -10.73 12.06
C LYS A 85 -7.10 -9.73 11.65
N HIS A 86 -6.63 -9.86 10.43
CA HIS A 86 -5.63 -8.95 9.85
C HIS A 86 -6.17 -8.30 8.58
N PRO A 87 -5.87 -7.02 8.36
CA PRO A 87 -6.26 -6.38 7.10
C PRO A 87 -5.52 -7.02 5.93
N SER A 88 -6.21 -7.12 4.80
CA SER A 88 -5.65 -7.67 3.57
C SER A 88 -6.24 -6.95 2.36
N GLY A 89 -5.60 -7.10 1.22
CA GLY A 89 -6.09 -6.54 -0.03
C GLY A 89 -6.28 -5.02 0.03
N PRO A 90 -7.44 -4.51 -0.40
CA PRO A 90 -7.70 -3.07 -0.46
C PRO A 90 -7.58 -2.36 0.89
N SER A 91 -8.00 -2.99 1.98
CA SER A 91 -7.89 -2.42 3.33
C SER A 91 -6.44 -2.16 3.72
N LEU A 92 -5.56 -3.10 3.42
CA LEU A 92 -4.13 -2.96 3.70
C LEU A 92 -3.53 -1.81 2.89
N LYS A 93 -3.91 -1.69 1.63
CA LYS A 93 -3.47 -0.58 0.77
C LYS A 93 -3.93 0.77 1.30
N LEU A 94 -5.18 0.86 1.75
CA LEU A 94 -5.73 2.10 2.31
C LEU A 94 -5.05 2.49 3.61
N LEU A 95 -4.74 1.52 4.48
CA LEU A 95 -3.96 1.77 5.70
C LEU A 95 -2.58 2.32 5.37
N ASN A 96 -1.93 1.77 4.38
CA ASN A 96 -0.62 2.24 3.94
C ASN A 96 -0.69 3.66 3.35
N LEU A 97 -1.73 3.98 2.60
CA LEU A 97 -1.95 5.34 2.08
C LEU A 97 -2.16 6.34 3.22
N LEU A 98 -2.95 5.97 4.23
CA LEU A 98 -3.16 6.80 5.40
C LEU A 98 -1.84 7.05 6.13
N ASP A 99 -1.03 6.03 6.31
CA ASP A 99 0.26 6.11 6.99
C ASP A 99 1.25 7.02 6.25
N ARG A 100 1.37 6.85 4.94
CA ARG A 100 2.37 7.55 4.13
C ARG A 100 1.93 8.95 3.70
N LYS A 101 0.68 9.13 3.33
CA LYS A 101 0.16 10.37 2.72
C LYS A 101 -0.80 11.15 3.60
N GLY A 102 -1.24 10.56 4.69
CA GLY A 102 -2.15 11.21 5.62
C GLY A 102 -3.61 11.07 5.22
N LEU A 103 -4.47 11.63 6.08
CA LEU A 103 -5.92 11.49 5.98
C LEU A 103 -6.49 12.10 4.69
N GLU A 104 -5.88 13.15 4.18
CA GLU A 104 -6.34 13.83 2.98
C GLU A 104 -6.34 12.94 1.74
N ALA A 105 -5.50 11.91 1.71
CA ALA A 105 -5.45 10.98 0.59
C ALA A 105 -6.70 10.08 0.51
N LEU A 106 -7.47 9.98 1.59
CA LEU A 106 -8.63 9.09 1.71
C LEU A 106 -9.98 9.82 1.76
N ILE A 107 -9.97 11.14 1.89
CA ILE A 107 -11.20 11.94 1.98
C ILE A 107 -11.31 13.01 0.89
#